data_3f666d564d0b9004e86f6d31f6a00ef7
#
_entry.id   3f666d564d0b9004e86f6d31f6a00ef7
#
_cell.length_a   1.000
_cell.length_b   1.000
_cell.length_c   1.000
_cell.angle_alpha   90.00
_cell.angle_beta   90.00
_cell.angle_gamma   90.00
#
_symmetry.space_group_name_H-M   'P 1'
#
loop_
_entity.id
_entity.type
_entity.pdbx_description
1 polymer ?
#
loop_
_entity_poly.entity_id
_entity_poly.type
_entity_poly.pdbx_seq_one_letter_code
_entity_poly.pdbx_strand_id
1 'polypeptide(L)'
;MKVLFLSVSTGGGHLKAAKALGEYIKKVDDTSEILVIDTLKYASPVVNKIIVNTYINMLKLTPKVYGKIYNASDTNSCLVGENLNYLGSGVNALFSFKINKLVKEFKPDIVVCTHPFSLQMVKKLDIPTIAILTDYAMHPLWVKNCIDAYVIPHEFLIEDAVDKGADRQKIYPLGIPIENKFLKEYNRKDILNEFGLEDKTTFLIMGGSLGLGKIEDVFLRLAESRREFQIVVVAGSNQKLKRKLEKHVKYIHSKNVCILNYTDKIDKLMEISDFVITKPGGLTVAESLAKRLPICIISPIPRQEEKNSDFLLNCGVAINFGNGKIDSFLSQIMDNRAKVDSMKKVAGVLAKPNALKDIYNLMCKLIKDNKLKRGVNCDISHGDNCV
;
A
#
# COMPACT_ATOMS: atom_id res chain seq x y z
N MET A 1 10.38 -23.20 0.99
CA MET A 1 9.05 -23.27 0.31
C MET A 1 9.08 -22.58 -1.05
N LYS A 2 8.14 -22.94 -1.96
CA LYS A 2 7.96 -22.26 -3.24
C LYS A 2 6.73 -21.35 -3.19
N VAL A 3 6.92 -20.04 -3.38
CA VAL A 3 5.85 -19.04 -3.26
C VAL A 3 5.66 -18.29 -4.57
N LEU A 4 4.44 -18.31 -5.09
CA LEU A 4 4.05 -17.53 -6.27
C LEU A 4 3.24 -16.31 -5.82
N PHE A 5 3.81 -15.12 -5.97
CA PHE A 5 3.10 -13.85 -5.78
C PHE A 5 2.50 -13.37 -7.09
N LEU A 6 1.21 -13.11 -7.07
CA LEU A 6 0.45 -12.52 -8.18
C LEU A 6 0.02 -11.11 -7.79
N SER A 7 0.54 -10.12 -8.47
CA SER A 7 0.33 -8.70 -8.19
C SER A 7 0.00 -7.92 -9.46
N VAL A 8 -0.25 -6.61 -9.32
CA VAL A 8 -0.38 -5.67 -10.45
C VAL A 8 0.36 -4.38 -10.13
N SER A 9 1.06 -3.81 -11.10
CA SER A 9 1.88 -2.61 -10.91
C SER A 9 1.10 -1.29 -10.92
N THR A 10 -0.23 -1.32 -10.87
CA THR A 10 -1.06 -0.10 -10.74
C THR A 10 -0.75 0.60 -9.41
N GLY A 11 -0.18 1.81 -9.46
CA GLY A 11 0.18 2.59 -8.27
C GLY A 11 1.42 2.13 -7.48
N GLY A 12 1.93 0.92 -7.72
CA GLY A 12 3.18 0.41 -7.14
C GLY A 12 3.10 -0.19 -5.73
N GLY A 13 2.06 0.10 -4.92
CA GLY A 13 1.93 -0.39 -3.54
C GLY A 13 1.79 -1.91 -3.45
N HIS A 14 0.90 -2.49 -4.24
CA HIS A 14 0.65 -3.94 -4.25
C HIS A 14 1.91 -4.77 -4.56
N LEU A 15 2.69 -4.34 -5.55
CA LEU A 15 3.93 -5.02 -5.93
C LEU A 15 5.01 -4.87 -4.85
N LYS A 16 5.09 -3.71 -4.18
CA LYS A 16 6.02 -3.50 -3.05
C LYS A 16 5.66 -4.39 -1.87
N ALA A 17 4.38 -4.53 -1.54
CA ALA A 17 3.93 -5.43 -0.47
C ALA A 17 4.31 -6.89 -0.77
N ALA A 18 4.10 -7.36 -2.01
CA ALA A 18 4.52 -8.70 -2.45
C ALA A 18 6.04 -8.90 -2.33
N LYS A 19 6.84 -7.90 -2.76
CA LYS A 19 8.30 -7.95 -2.67
C LYS A 19 8.79 -7.94 -1.24
N ALA A 20 8.24 -7.06 -0.37
CA ALA A 20 8.62 -6.99 1.03
C ALA A 20 8.42 -8.33 1.76
N LEU A 21 7.30 -9.01 1.50
CA LEU A 21 7.06 -10.34 2.06
C LEU A 21 7.99 -11.39 1.44
N GLY A 22 8.23 -11.35 0.12
CA GLY A 22 9.16 -12.26 -0.55
C GLY A 22 10.60 -12.12 -0.04
N GLU A 23 11.09 -10.90 0.19
CA GLU A 23 12.40 -10.61 0.77
C GLU A 23 12.49 -11.10 2.22
N TYR A 24 11.42 -10.92 3.01
CA TYR A 24 11.34 -11.43 4.37
C TYR A 24 11.43 -12.96 4.39
N ILE A 25 10.67 -13.66 3.53
CA ILE A 25 10.71 -15.12 3.42
C ILE A 25 12.12 -15.59 3.08
N LYS A 26 12.78 -14.98 2.09
CA LYS A 26 14.16 -15.30 1.73
C LYS A 26 15.17 -15.08 2.85
N LYS A 27 14.91 -14.08 3.70
CA LYS A 27 15.78 -13.81 4.87
C LYS A 27 15.61 -14.86 5.97
N VAL A 28 14.39 -15.40 6.15
CA VAL A 28 14.08 -16.42 7.16
C VAL A 28 14.45 -17.82 6.67
N ASP A 29 14.22 -18.09 5.38
CA ASP A 29 14.51 -19.37 4.71
C ASP A 29 15.10 -19.07 3.32
N ASP A 30 16.42 -19.11 3.22
CA ASP A 30 17.18 -18.83 1.98
C ASP A 30 16.96 -19.90 0.91
N THR A 31 16.51 -21.10 1.30
CA THR A 31 16.16 -22.19 0.38
C THR A 31 14.83 -21.98 -0.33
N SER A 32 13.98 -21.08 0.17
CA SER A 32 12.68 -20.76 -0.45
C SER A 32 12.85 -20.22 -1.86
N GLU A 33 12.01 -20.64 -2.79
CA GLU A 33 11.92 -20.10 -4.14
C GLU A 33 10.78 -19.09 -4.23
N ILE A 34 11.10 -17.85 -4.56
CA ILE A 34 10.10 -16.75 -4.62
C ILE A 34 9.97 -16.27 -6.06
N LEU A 35 8.75 -16.32 -6.60
CA LEU A 35 8.43 -15.78 -7.90
C LEU A 35 7.35 -14.69 -7.77
N VAL A 36 7.70 -13.44 -8.10
CA VAL A 36 6.78 -12.29 -8.06
C VAL A 36 6.42 -11.89 -9.49
N ILE A 37 5.16 -12.00 -9.84
CA ILE A 37 4.64 -11.73 -11.18
C ILE A 37 3.70 -10.53 -11.17
N ASP A 38 3.92 -9.57 -12.08
CA ASP A 38 2.89 -8.62 -12.49
C ASP A 38 1.94 -9.36 -13.44
N THR A 39 0.78 -9.70 -12.94
CA THR A 39 -0.20 -10.58 -13.59
C THR A 39 -0.66 -10.03 -14.94
N LEU A 40 -0.94 -8.72 -15.01
CA LEU A 40 -1.37 -8.09 -16.27
C LEU A 40 -0.25 -8.05 -17.30
N LYS A 41 0.96 -7.69 -16.87
CA LYS A 41 2.14 -7.62 -17.76
C LYS A 41 2.53 -9.01 -18.26
N TYR A 42 2.49 -10.03 -17.40
CA TYR A 42 2.77 -11.42 -17.75
C TYR A 42 1.76 -11.99 -18.74
N ALA A 43 0.46 -11.76 -18.46
CA ALA A 43 -0.61 -12.28 -19.30
C ALA A 43 -0.65 -11.61 -20.69
N SER A 44 -0.51 -10.27 -20.76
CA SER A 44 -0.43 -9.50 -22.01
C SER A 44 0.21 -8.13 -21.80
N PRO A 45 1.45 -7.91 -22.26
CA PRO A 45 2.08 -6.58 -22.17
C PRO A 45 1.28 -5.46 -22.85
N VAL A 46 0.59 -5.78 -23.95
CA VAL A 46 -0.24 -4.82 -24.69
C VAL A 46 -1.46 -4.41 -23.87
N VAL A 47 -2.21 -5.39 -23.36
CA VAL A 47 -3.38 -5.13 -22.50
C VAL A 47 -2.97 -4.42 -21.22
N ASN A 48 -1.85 -4.81 -20.60
CA ASN A 48 -1.30 -4.10 -19.45
C ASN A 48 -1.06 -2.61 -19.76
N LYS A 49 -0.40 -2.29 -20.88
CA LYS A 49 -0.15 -0.91 -21.28
C LYS A 49 -1.45 -0.11 -21.47
N ILE A 50 -2.46 -0.70 -22.08
CA ILE A 50 -3.77 -0.07 -22.26
C ILE A 50 -4.44 0.17 -20.89
N ILE A 51 -4.54 -0.84 -20.04
CA ILE A 51 -5.19 -0.74 -18.73
C ILE A 51 -4.49 0.29 -17.85
N VAL A 52 -3.16 0.21 -17.72
CA VAL A 52 -2.39 1.13 -16.88
C VAL A 52 -2.49 2.56 -17.39
N ASN A 53 -2.38 2.79 -18.71
CA ASN A 53 -2.51 4.13 -19.28
C ASN A 53 -3.93 4.68 -19.09
N THR A 54 -4.96 3.86 -19.32
CA THR A 54 -6.36 4.27 -19.10
C THR A 54 -6.59 4.62 -17.65
N TYR A 55 -6.14 3.78 -16.72
CA TYR A 55 -6.22 4.03 -15.27
C TYR A 55 -5.54 5.35 -14.89
N ILE A 56 -4.28 5.57 -15.30
CA ILE A 56 -3.54 6.80 -15.00
C ILE A 56 -4.24 8.04 -15.60
N ASN A 57 -4.73 7.93 -16.83
CA ASN A 57 -5.43 9.03 -17.48
C ASN A 57 -6.76 9.34 -16.80
N MET A 58 -7.52 8.33 -16.41
CA MET A 58 -8.76 8.51 -15.64
C MET A 58 -8.48 9.20 -14.29
N LEU A 59 -7.43 8.82 -13.56
CA LEU A 59 -7.06 9.47 -12.31
C LEU A 59 -6.64 10.93 -12.50
N LYS A 60 -5.97 11.25 -13.62
CA LYS A 60 -5.48 12.60 -13.90
C LYS A 60 -6.56 13.53 -14.46
N LEU A 61 -7.37 13.04 -15.38
CA LEU A 61 -8.28 13.88 -16.18
C LEU A 61 -9.74 13.82 -15.69
N THR A 62 -10.16 12.65 -15.20
CA THR A 62 -11.57 12.40 -14.84
C THR A 62 -11.73 11.60 -13.55
N PRO A 63 -11.17 12.06 -12.39
CA PRO A 63 -11.21 11.30 -11.15
C PRO A 63 -12.65 11.02 -10.68
N LYS A 64 -13.62 11.92 -10.94
CA LYS A 64 -15.05 11.71 -10.62
C LYS A 64 -15.67 10.55 -11.42
N VAL A 65 -15.27 10.37 -12.68
CA VAL A 65 -15.73 9.26 -13.53
C VAL A 65 -15.18 7.95 -13.01
N TYR A 66 -13.89 7.91 -12.63
CA TYR A 66 -13.29 6.75 -11.97
C TYR A 66 -14.07 6.37 -10.71
N GLY A 67 -14.40 7.33 -9.85
CA GLY A 67 -15.19 7.08 -8.63
C GLY A 67 -16.57 6.49 -8.92
N LYS A 68 -17.25 6.90 -10.00
CA LYS A 68 -18.55 6.31 -10.41
C LYS A 68 -18.39 4.86 -10.87
N ILE A 69 -17.36 4.56 -11.66
CA ILE A 69 -17.06 3.19 -12.13
C ILE A 69 -16.72 2.30 -10.94
N TYR A 70 -15.91 2.79 -10.01
CA TYR A 70 -15.56 2.07 -8.78
C TYR A 70 -16.81 1.75 -7.95
N ASN A 71 -17.72 2.73 -7.76
CA ASN A 71 -18.99 2.51 -7.06
C ASN A 71 -19.89 1.48 -7.73
N ALA A 72 -20.02 1.54 -9.06
CA ALA A 72 -20.83 0.57 -9.77
C ALA A 72 -20.32 -0.87 -9.56
N SER A 73 -19.01 -1.03 -9.35
CA SER A 73 -18.40 -2.31 -9.00
C SER A 73 -18.50 -2.66 -7.51
N ASP A 74 -18.63 -1.67 -6.61
CA ASP A 74 -18.75 -1.86 -5.16
C ASP A 74 -20.20 -2.19 -4.72
N THR A 75 -21.21 -1.60 -5.39
CA THR A 75 -22.64 -1.76 -5.04
C THR A 75 -23.33 -2.96 -5.69
N ASN A 76 -22.85 -3.43 -6.83
CA ASN A 76 -23.45 -4.53 -7.59
C ASN A 76 -22.69 -5.85 -7.41
N SER A 77 -22.51 -6.29 -6.17
CA SER A 77 -21.79 -7.53 -5.84
C SER A 77 -22.41 -8.80 -6.49
N CYS A 78 -23.73 -8.85 -6.67
CA CYS A 78 -24.41 -9.96 -7.36
C CYS A 78 -24.15 -10.01 -8.86
N LEU A 79 -23.92 -8.85 -9.52
CA LEU A 79 -23.62 -8.77 -10.96
C LEU A 79 -22.12 -8.90 -11.25
N VAL A 80 -21.26 -8.61 -10.27
CA VAL A 80 -19.80 -8.62 -10.41
C VAL A 80 -19.22 -10.03 -10.23
N GLY A 81 -19.88 -10.90 -9.43
CA GLY A 81 -19.45 -12.28 -9.19
C GLY A 81 -19.55 -13.21 -10.43
N GLU A 82 -20.52 -12.97 -11.31
CA GLU A 82 -20.73 -13.78 -12.52
C GLU A 82 -20.31 -13.09 -13.83
N ASN A 83 -20.18 -11.77 -13.85
CA ASN A 83 -19.92 -10.98 -15.07
C ASN A 83 -18.72 -10.04 -14.94
N LEU A 84 -17.54 -10.50 -14.51
CA LEU A 84 -16.29 -9.76 -14.65
C LEU A 84 -15.85 -9.70 -16.14
N ASN A 85 -16.72 -9.19 -16.97
CA ASN A 85 -16.43 -8.87 -18.36
C ASN A 85 -15.75 -7.50 -18.53
N TYR A 86 -15.02 -7.00 -17.50
CA TYR A 86 -14.26 -5.75 -17.62
C TYR A 86 -13.22 -5.79 -18.76
N LEU A 87 -12.76 -6.98 -19.14
CA LEU A 87 -11.81 -7.19 -20.23
C LEU A 87 -12.38 -8.03 -21.37
N GLY A 88 -13.68 -8.39 -21.32
CA GLY A 88 -14.29 -9.38 -22.20
C GLY A 88 -13.99 -10.82 -21.72
N SER A 89 -14.98 -11.74 -21.92
CA SER A 89 -14.88 -13.13 -21.47
C SER A 89 -13.66 -13.87 -22.04
N GLY A 90 -13.29 -13.57 -23.28
CA GLY A 90 -12.12 -14.18 -23.94
C GLY A 90 -10.78 -13.74 -23.33
N VAL A 91 -10.64 -12.48 -22.93
CA VAL A 91 -9.39 -11.97 -22.32
C VAL A 91 -9.20 -12.57 -20.94
N ASN A 92 -10.26 -12.64 -20.12
CA ASN A 92 -10.19 -13.27 -18.80
C ASN A 92 -9.87 -14.77 -18.88
N ALA A 93 -10.43 -15.47 -19.86
CA ALA A 93 -10.13 -16.90 -20.11
C ALA A 93 -8.65 -17.10 -20.50
N LEU A 94 -8.12 -16.25 -21.38
CA LEU A 94 -6.71 -16.28 -21.77
C LEU A 94 -5.77 -16.00 -20.59
N PHE A 95 -6.11 -15.02 -19.75
CA PHE A 95 -5.30 -14.66 -18.57
C PHE A 95 -5.30 -15.78 -17.55
N SER A 96 -6.47 -16.35 -17.23
CA SER A 96 -6.58 -17.50 -16.35
C SER A 96 -5.82 -18.71 -16.89
N PHE A 97 -5.86 -18.97 -18.21
CA PHE A 97 -5.08 -20.04 -18.84
C PHE A 97 -3.57 -19.86 -18.61
N LYS A 98 -3.03 -18.66 -18.89
CA LYS A 98 -1.61 -18.38 -18.70
C LYS A 98 -1.17 -18.50 -17.23
N ILE A 99 -1.98 -17.98 -16.28
CA ILE A 99 -1.68 -18.10 -14.84
C ILE A 99 -1.72 -19.57 -14.40
N ASN A 100 -2.71 -20.35 -14.83
CA ASN A 100 -2.78 -21.77 -14.48
C ASN A 100 -1.62 -22.56 -15.10
N LYS A 101 -1.16 -22.20 -16.31
CA LYS A 101 0.04 -22.79 -16.91
C LYS A 101 1.27 -22.48 -16.04
N LEU A 102 1.45 -21.23 -15.62
CA LEU A 102 2.53 -20.83 -14.73
C LEU A 102 2.53 -21.59 -13.40
N VAL A 103 1.35 -21.75 -12.77
CA VAL A 103 1.19 -22.53 -11.54
C VAL A 103 1.63 -23.98 -11.75
N LYS A 104 1.25 -24.62 -12.89
CA LYS A 104 1.66 -25.99 -13.22
C LYS A 104 3.16 -26.13 -13.46
N GLU A 105 3.80 -25.13 -14.08
CA GLU A 105 5.24 -25.12 -14.39
C GLU A 105 6.07 -24.82 -13.13
N PHE A 106 5.74 -23.79 -12.38
CA PHE A 106 6.45 -23.38 -11.17
C PHE A 106 6.22 -24.32 -9.99
N LYS A 107 5.04 -24.98 -9.92
CA LYS A 107 4.61 -25.87 -8.82
C LYS A 107 4.77 -25.24 -7.44
N PRO A 108 4.13 -24.09 -7.17
CA PRO A 108 4.25 -23.43 -5.88
C PRO A 108 3.60 -24.26 -4.75
N ASP A 109 4.11 -24.11 -3.53
CA ASP A 109 3.45 -24.63 -2.31
C ASP A 109 2.26 -23.74 -1.92
N ILE A 110 2.27 -22.47 -2.31
CA ILE A 110 1.24 -21.47 -1.99
C ILE A 110 1.21 -20.35 -3.02
N VAL A 111 0.00 -19.83 -3.30
CA VAL A 111 -0.23 -18.63 -4.13
C VAL A 111 -0.64 -17.46 -3.26
N VAL A 112 -0.02 -16.30 -3.46
CA VAL A 112 -0.32 -15.06 -2.72
C VAL A 112 -0.74 -13.97 -3.69
N CYS A 113 -1.96 -13.47 -3.57
CA CYS A 113 -2.50 -12.39 -4.38
C CYS A 113 -2.50 -11.08 -3.59
N THR A 114 -1.82 -10.06 -4.09
CA THR A 114 -1.80 -8.71 -3.47
C THR A 114 -2.64 -7.69 -4.23
N HIS A 115 -3.39 -8.12 -5.26
CA HIS A 115 -4.29 -7.28 -6.03
C HIS A 115 -5.57 -8.04 -6.42
N PRO A 116 -6.77 -7.44 -6.33
CA PRO A 116 -8.02 -8.14 -6.60
C PRO A 116 -8.10 -8.71 -8.03
N PHE A 117 -7.58 -7.99 -9.05
CA PHE A 117 -7.56 -8.53 -10.42
C PHE A 117 -6.72 -9.81 -10.54
N SER A 118 -5.59 -9.87 -9.86
CA SER A 118 -4.77 -11.09 -9.84
C SER A 118 -5.55 -12.25 -9.25
N LEU A 119 -6.27 -12.00 -8.16
CA LEU A 119 -7.10 -12.99 -7.50
C LEU A 119 -8.19 -13.54 -8.42
N GLN A 120 -8.86 -12.66 -9.17
CA GLN A 120 -9.93 -13.07 -10.08
C GLN A 120 -9.44 -13.98 -11.22
N MET A 121 -8.17 -13.92 -11.58
CA MET A 121 -7.56 -14.76 -12.62
C MET A 121 -7.14 -16.16 -12.11
N VAL A 122 -7.03 -16.35 -10.79
CA VAL A 122 -6.69 -17.64 -10.20
C VAL A 122 -7.93 -18.53 -10.16
N LYS A 123 -7.88 -19.72 -10.74
CA LYS A 123 -8.90 -20.77 -10.58
C LYS A 123 -8.71 -21.47 -9.23
N LYS A 124 -9.70 -22.28 -8.81
CA LYS A 124 -9.53 -23.15 -7.65
C LYS A 124 -8.31 -24.05 -7.85
N LEU A 125 -7.38 -23.97 -6.92
CA LEU A 125 -6.16 -24.76 -6.90
C LEU A 125 -6.23 -25.79 -5.77
N ASP A 126 -5.42 -26.84 -5.88
CA ASP A 126 -5.27 -27.82 -4.81
C ASP A 126 -4.22 -27.38 -3.78
N ILE A 127 -3.66 -26.21 -3.90
CA ILE A 127 -2.70 -25.58 -2.98
C ILE A 127 -3.32 -24.34 -2.36
N PRO A 128 -2.86 -23.91 -1.16
CA PRO A 128 -3.41 -22.75 -0.50
C PRO A 128 -3.29 -21.47 -1.34
N THR A 129 -4.31 -20.64 -1.28
CA THR A 129 -4.34 -19.33 -1.91
C THR A 129 -4.70 -18.27 -0.88
N ILE A 130 -3.82 -17.27 -0.71
CA ILE A 130 -3.98 -16.14 0.21
C ILE A 130 -4.25 -14.86 -0.57
N ALA A 131 -5.20 -14.06 -0.10
CA ALA A 131 -5.43 -12.69 -0.52
C ALA A 131 -4.86 -11.72 0.53
N ILE A 132 -3.96 -10.82 0.15
CA ILE A 132 -3.42 -9.76 1.02
C ILE A 132 -3.96 -8.43 0.56
N LEU A 133 -4.86 -7.85 1.35
CA LEU A 133 -5.43 -6.54 1.10
C LEU A 133 -4.40 -5.46 1.42
N THR A 134 -4.27 -4.50 0.53
CA THR A 134 -3.32 -3.38 0.66
C THR A 134 -4.01 -2.02 0.77
N ASP A 135 -5.32 -2.00 1.03
CA ASP A 135 -6.13 -0.82 1.32
C ASP A 135 -6.93 -1.05 2.61
N TYR A 136 -7.27 0.02 3.33
CA TYR A 136 -8.06 -0.01 4.57
C TYR A 136 -9.57 -0.07 4.27
N ALA A 137 -9.92 -0.78 3.24
CA ALA A 137 -11.29 -1.17 2.89
C ALA A 137 -11.25 -2.42 2.00
N MET A 138 -12.24 -3.27 2.13
CA MET A 138 -12.37 -4.42 1.24
C MET A 138 -13.24 -4.05 0.04
N HIS A 139 -12.77 -4.33 -1.17
CA HIS A 139 -13.59 -4.27 -2.38
C HIS A 139 -14.22 -5.65 -2.66
N PRO A 140 -15.47 -5.76 -3.15
CA PRO A 140 -16.10 -7.05 -3.43
C PRO A 140 -15.29 -7.99 -4.35
N LEU A 141 -14.47 -7.45 -5.23
CA LEU A 141 -13.56 -8.23 -6.07
C LEU A 141 -12.52 -9.06 -5.30
N TRP A 142 -12.34 -8.84 -4.00
CA TRP A 142 -11.50 -9.68 -3.16
C TRP A 142 -12.23 -10.98 -2.74
N VAL A 143 -13.57 -11.01 -2.80
CA VAL A 143 -14.33 -12.18 -2.36
C VAL A 143 -14.31 -13.27 -3.43
N LYS A 144 -13.88 -14.46 -3.04
CA LYS A 144 -13.83 -15.63 -3.89
C LYS A 144 -13.86 -16.93 -3.07
N ASN A 145 -14.68 -17.88 -3.45
CA ASN A 145 -14.88 -19.12 -2.68
C ASN A 145 -13.63 -20.00 -2.54
N CYS A 146 -12.63 -19.82 -3.42
CA CYS A 146 -11.42 -20.63 -3.43
C CYS A 146 -10.27 -20.06 -2.61
N ILE A 147 -10.52 -19.07 -1.72
CA ILE A 147 -9.50 -18.44 -0.88
C ILE A 147 -9.44 -19.15 0.47
N ASP A 148 -8.22 -19.44 0.92
CA ASP A 148 -7.96 -20.07 2.21
C ASP A 148 -7.74 -19.05 3.32
N ALA A 149 -7.22 -17.84 3.00
CA ALA A 149 -7.07 -16.76 3.95
C ALA A 149 -7.15 -15.37 3.29
N TYR A 150 -7.81 -14.44 3.99
CA TYR A 150 -7.82 -13.01 3.71
C TYR A 150 -6.98 -12.31 4.77
N VAL A 151 -5.83 -11.79 4.40
CA VAL A 151 -5.02 -10.93 5.26
C VAL A 151 -5.49 -9.50 5.07
N ILE A 152 -6.01 -8.92 6.14
CA ILE A 152 -6.54 -7.54 6.15
C ILE A 152 -5.66 -6.61 7.00
N PRO A 153 -5.66 -5.29 6.72
CA PRO A 153 -4.82 -4.33 7.41
C PRO A 153 -5.04 -4.20 8.91
N HIS A 154 -6.29 -4.31 9.38
CA HIS A 154 -6.63 -4.07 10.78
C HIS A 154 -7.95 -4.74 11.18
N GLU A 155 -8.12 -5.04 12.48
CA GLU A 155 -9.32 -5.68 13.05
C GLU A 155 -10.61 -4.90 12.77
N PHE A 156 -10.56 -3.57 12.69
CA PHE A 156 -11.72 -2.72 12.38
C PHE A 156 -12.34 -2.98 10.99
N LEU A 157 -11.66 -3.74 10.15
CA LEU A 157 -12.14 -4.08 8.80
C LEU A 157 -12.79 -5.47 8.74
N ILE A 158 -12.87 -6.21 9.84
CA ILE A 158 -13.44 -7.56 9.86
C ILE A 158 -14.91 -7.51 9.42
N GLU A 159 -15.71 -6.60 9.99
CA GLU A 159 -17.13 -6.49 9.66
C GLU A 159 -17.33 -6.03 8.22
N ASP A 160 -16.56 -5.04 7.73
CA ASP A 160 -16.60 -4.62 6.32
C ASP A 160 -16.26 -5.78 5.36
N ALA A 161 -15.37 -6.67 5.75
CA ALA A 161 -15.01 -7.84 4.97
C ALA A 161 -16.13 -8.91 4.97
N VAL A 162 -16.75 -9.15 6.13
CA VAL A 162 -17.87 -10.09 6.29
C VAL A 162 -19.10 -9.59 5.52
N ASP A 163 -19.45 -8.32 5.62
CA ASP A 163 -20.56 -7.70 4.90
C ASP A 163 -20.43 -7.83 3.38
N LYS A 164 -19.18 -7.91 2.88
CA LYS A 164 -18.88 -8.14 1.47
C LYS A 164 -18.84 -9.61 1.08
N GLY A 165 -19.07 -10.52 2.04
CA GLY A 165 -19.17 -11.96 1.81
C GLY A 165 -17.89 -12.75 2.06
N ALA A 166 -16.88 -12.17 2.72
CA ALA A 166 -15.72 -12.95 3.15
C ALA A 166 -16.09 -13.83 4.37
N ASP A 167 -15.64 -15.08 4.36
CA ASP A 167 -15.82 -15.99 5.49
C ASP A 167 -14.99 -15.50 6.69
N ARG A 168 -15.66 -15.17 7.80
CA ARG A 168 -15.05 -14.68 9.04
C ARG A 168 -13.90 -15.56 9.53
N GLN A 169 -14.03 -16.89 9.38
CA GLN A 169 -13.00 -17.83 9.85
C GLN A 169 -11.72 -17.79 9.01
N LYS A 170 -11.78 -17.18 7.84
CA LYS A 170 -10.63 -17.00 6.93
C LYS A 170 -10.03 -15.59 6.97
N ILE A 171 -10.52 -14.71 7.85
CA ILE A 171 -10.04 -13.32 7.95
C ILE A 171 -8.96 -13.22 9.03
N TYR A 172 -7.81 -12.68 8.64
CA TYR A 172 -6.63 -12.51 9.48
C TYR A 172 -6.18 -11.04 9.47
N PRO A 173 -6.38 -10.27 10.56
CA PRO A 173 -6.03 -8.84 10.62
C PRO A 173 -4.54 -8.63 10.95
N LEU A 174 -3.66 -9.12 10.08
CA LEU A 174 -2.21 -9.15 10.30
C LEU A 174 -1.46 -7.91 9.83
N GLY A 175 -2.12 -7.02 9.08
CA GLY A 175 -1.50 -5.81 8.55
C GLY A 175 -1.05 -5.92 7.10
N ILE A 176 -0.62 -4.78 6.56
CA ILE A 176 -0.02 -4.71 5.22
C ILE A 176 1.47 -4.99 5.33
N PRO A 177 2.05 -5.93 4.56
CA PRO A 177 3.48 -6.18 4.59
C PRO A 177 4.25 -4.97 4.01
N ILE A 178 5.07 -4.34 4.84
CA ILE A 178 5.96 -3.23 4.50
C ILE A 178 7.42 -3.67 4.62
N GLU A 179 8.33 -2.98 3.93
CA GLU A 179 9.77 -3.27 4.03
C GLU A 179 10.27 -3.08 5.47
N ASN A 180 11.13 -4.00 5.95
CA ASN A 180 11.69 -3.96 7.32
C ASN A 180 12.42 -2.65 7.66
N LYS A 181 12.87 -1.88 6.67
CA LYS A 181 13.53 -0.59 6.88
C LYS A 181 12.62 0.44 7.57
N PHE A 182 11.28 0.36 7.39
CA PHE A 182 10.33 1.23 8.07
C PHE A 182 10.17 0.91 9.57
N LEU A 183 10.67 -0.24 10.02
CA LEU A 183 10.69 -0.64 11.43
C LEU A 183 12.03 -0.32 12.12
N LYS A 184 13.03 0.15 11.35
CA LYS A 184 14.34 0.53 11.89
C LYS A 184 14.28 1.93 12.48
N GLU A 185 14.98 2.09 13.59
CA GLU A 185 15.33 3.40 14.12
C GLU A 185 16.62 3.89 13.48
N TYR A 186 16.71 5.17 13.23
CA TYR A 186 17.87 5.82 12.62
C TYR A 186 18.33 7.00 13.48
N ASN A 187 19.63 7.30 13.41
CA ASN A 187 20.13 8.52 14.01
C ASN A 187 19.62 9.74 13.19
N ARG A 188 18.77 10.54 13.81
CA ARG A 188 18.16 11.73 13.20
C ARG A 188 19.23 12.68 12.64
N LYS A 189 20.32 12.92 13.37
CA LYS A 189 21.38 13.85 12.98
C LYS A 189 22.09 13.40 11.69
N ASP A 190 22.34 12.10 11.56
CA ASP A 190 23.00 11.56 10.36
C ASP A 190 22.13 11.74 9.12
N ILE A 191 20.81 11.54 9.26
CA ILE A 191 19.87 11.72 8.15
C ILE A 191 19.76 13.21 7.78
N LEU A 192 19.64 14.11 8.78
CA LEU A 192 19.59 15.56 8.52
C LEU A 192 20.83 16.00 7.74
N ASN A 193 22.02 15.53 8.14
CA ASN A 193 23.27 15.82 7.43
C ASN A 193 23.26 15.24 6.00
N GLU A 194 22.77 14.00 5.83
CA GLU A 194 22.69 13.34 4.51
C GLU A 194 21.86 14.14 3.50
N PHE A 195 20.79 14.80 3.97
CA PHE A 195 19.89 15.57 3.10
C PHE A 195 20.10 17.08 3.15
N GLY A 196 21.10 17.56 3.88
CA GLY A 196 21.37 19.01 4.03
C GLY A 196 20.24 19.75 4.74
N LEU A 197 19.63 19.12 5.73
CA LEU A 197 18.49 19.62 6.49
C LEU A 197 18.92 20.07 7.90
N GLU A 198 18.16 20.98 8.49
CA GLU A 198 18.33 21.45 9.85
C GLU A 198 17.44 20.63 10.82
N ASP A 199 17.74 20.73 12.13
CA ASP A 199 16.87 20.13 13.15
C ASP A 199 15.69 21.06 13.47
N LYS A 200 14.73 21.09 12.56
CA LYS A 200 13.50 21.90 12.61
C LYS A 200 12.29 21.05 12.28
N THR A 201 11.09 21.56 12.60
CA THR A 201 9.83 20.95 12.17
C THR A 201 9.87 20.68 10.66
N THR A 202 9.63 19.42 10.28
CA THR A 202 9.80 18.95 8.90
C THR A 202 8.48 18.41 8.35
N PHE A 203 8.04 18.98 7.23
CA PHE A 203 6.92 18.48 6.43
C PHE A 203 7.42 17.66 5.26
N LEU A 204 7.06 16.37 5.21
CA LEU A 204 7.34 15.49 4.07
C LEU A 204 6.13 15.47 3.15
N ILE A 205 6.28 15.94 1.91
CA ILE A 205 5.21 15.95 0.90
C ILE A 205 5.46 14.83 -0.12
N MET A 206 4.49 13.92 -0.30
CA MET A 206 4.60 12.79 -1.21
C MET A 206 3.30 12.56 -1.99
N GLY A 207 3.42 12.21 -3.28
CA GLY A 207 2.30 11.81 -4.16
C GLY A 207 2.35 10.35 -4.61
N GLY A 208 2.97 9.49 -3.81
CA GLY A 208 3.27 8.10 -4.19
C GLY A 208 4.34 8.00 -5.29
N SER A 209 4.56 6.80 -5.82
CA SER A 209 5.61 6.54 -6.82
C SER A 209 5.47 7.35 -8.11
N LEU A 210 4.26 7.75 -8.47
CA LEU A 210 3.94 8.52 -9.68
C LEU A 210 3.93 10.04 -9.45
N GLY A 211 4.08 10.52 -8.21
CA GLY A 211 4.00 11.94 -7.88
C GLY A 211 2.65 12.56 -8.28
N LEU A 212 1.54 11.88 -7.99
CA LEU A 212 0.19 12.32 -8.28
C LEU A 212 -0.41 13.11 -7.11
N GLY A 213 -1.41 13.94 -7.42
CA GLY A 213 -2.11 14.79 -6.45
C GLY A 213 -1.70 16.25 -6.57
N LYS A 214 -2.23 17.10 -5.68
CA LYS A 214 -2.01 18.55 -5.67
C LYS A 214 -0.70 18.95 -4.95
N ILE A 215 0.41 18.25 -5.24
CA ILE A 215 1.69 18.45 -4.55
C ILE A 215 2.22 19.87 -4.72
N GLU A 216 2.14 20.41 -5.96
CA GLU A 216 2.59 21.79 -6.27
C GLU A 216 1.78 22.82 -5.48
N ASP A 217 0.45 22.68 -5.42
CA ASP A 217 -0.44 23.56 -4.66
C ASP A 217 -0.14 23.51 -3.15
N VAL A 218 0.00 22.31 -2.60
CA VAL A 218 0.37 22.10 -1.19
C VAL A 218 1.70 22.75 -0.86
N PHE A 219 2.71 22.56 -1.72
CA PHE A 219 4.04 23.13 -1.56
C PHE A 219 3.97 24.66 -1.54
N LEU A 220 3.28 25.29 -2.51
CA LEU A 220 3.17 26.75 -2.60
C LEU A 220 2.44 27.31 -1.38
N ARG A 221 1.34 26.71 -0.95
CA ARG A 221 0.59 27.14 0.24
C ARG A 221 1.44 27.07 1.52
N LEU A 222 2.24 26.01 1.70
CA LEU A 222 3.18 25.93 2.83
C LEU A 222 4.26 27.02 2.72
N ALA A 223 4.76 27.28 1.53
CA ALA A 223 5.79 28.27 1.29
C ALA A 223 5.32 29.71 1.57
N GLU A 224 4.01 30.00 1.47
CA GLU A 224 3.41 31.30 1.80
C GLU A 224 3.42 31.61 3.31
N SER A 225 3.50 30.58 4.18
CA SER A 225 3.47 30.79 5.62
C SER A 225 4.76 31.45 6.12
N ARG A 226 4.62 32.34 7.09
CA ARG A 226 5.76 32.99 7.78
C ARG A 226 6.34 32.15 8.92
N ARG A 227 5.71 31.02 9.28
CA ARG A 227 6.17 30.13 10.35
C ARG A 227 7.47 29.43 9.95
N GLU A 228 8.31 29.14 10.95
CA GLU A 228 9.55 28.41 10.72
C GLU A 228 9.33 26.90 10.67
N PHE A 229 9.67 26.29 9.55
CA PHE A 229 9.74 24.84 9.30
C PHE A 229 10.52 24.60 8.02
N GLN A 230 10.82 23.35 7.73
CA GLN A 230 11.42 22.94 6.47
C GLN A 230 10.51 21.99 5.70
N ILE A 231 10.71 21.90 4.38
CA ILE A 231 9.87 21.12 3.48
C ILE A 231 10.73 20.13 2.71
N VAL A 232 10.38 18.86 2.79
CA VAL A 232 10.94 17.82 1.94
C VAL A 232 9.87 17.37 0.95
N VAL A 233 10.16 17.41 -0.35
CA VAL A 233 9.21 16.98 -1.38
C VAL A 233 9.78 15.81 -2.16
N VAL A 234 9.04 14.71 -2.21
CA VAL A 234 9.37 13.56 -3.07
C VAL A 234 8.42 13.54 -4.27
N ALA A 235 8.93 13.99 -5.41
CA ALA A 235 8.16 14.10 -6.67
C ALA A 235 7.93 12.73 -7.36
N GLY A 236 8.52 11.65 -6.84
CA GLY A 236 8.44 10.33 -7.46
C GLY A 236 9.04 10.33 -8.87
N SER A 237 8.40 9.62 -9.80
CA SER A 237 8.83 9.59 -11.22
C SER A 237 8.42 10.84 -12.02
N ASN A 238 7.76 11.84 -11.39
CA ASN A 238 7.22 13.01 -12.06
C ASN A 238 8.29 14.12 -12.22
N GLN A 239 9.15 13.98 -13.23
CA GLN A 239 10.20 14.95 -13.55
C GLN A 239 9.65 16.36 -13.87
N LYS A 240 8.44 16.44 -14.45
CA LYS A 240 7.81 17.72 -14.75
C LYS A 240 7.45 18.47 -13.46
N LEU A 241 6.91 17.76 -12.47
CA LEU A 241 6.62 18.30 -11.15
C LEU A 241 7.90 18.80 -10.47
N LYS A 242 8.95 17.98 -10.44
CA LYS A 242 10.24 18.37 -9.83
C LYS A 242 10.75 19.68 -10.40
N ARG A 243 10.84 19.80 -11.74
CA ARG A 243 11.30 21.02 -12.42
C ARG A 243 10.47 22.25 -12.08
N LYS A 244 9.14 22.09 -11.91
CA LYS A 244 8.27 23.19 -11.49
C LYS A 244 8.57 23.63 -10.06
N LEU A 245 8.69 22.68 -9.14
CA LEU A 245 9.00 22.96 -7.74
C LEU A 245 10.37 23.65 -7.60
N GLU A 246 11.40 23.18 -8.31
CA GLU A 246 12.74 23.80 -8.33
C GLU A 246 12.72 25.26 -8.84
N LYS A 247 11.82 25.57 -9.80
CA LYS A 247 11.61 26.95 -10.22
C LYS A 247 11.01 27.80 -9.11
N HIS A 248 10.00 27.27 -8.39
CA HIS A 248 9.37 28.00 -7.29
C HIS A 248 10.35 28.28 -6.15
N VAL A 249 11.22 27.31 -5.80
CA VAL A 249 12.21 27.48 -4.72
C VAL A 249 13.12 28.68 -4.93
N LYS A 250 13.44 29.05 -6.17
CA LYS A 250 14.27 30.24 -6.48
C LYS A 250 13.66 31.56 -5.96
N TYR A 251 12.36 31.58 -5.72
CA TYR A 251 11.63 32.76 -5.24
C TYR A 251 11.22 32.63 -3.76
N ILE A 252 11.54 31.51 -3.12
CA ILE A 252 11.20 31.22 -1.73
C ILE A 252 12.49 31.30 -0.89
N HIS A 253 12.78 32.49 -0.35
CA HIS A 253 14.02 32.73 0.41
C HIS A 253 13.93 32.35 1.89
N SER A 254 12.75 32.06 2.42
CA SER A 254 12.48 31.91 3.85
C SER A 254 12.41 30.47 4.37
N LYS A 255 12.53 29.46 3.49
CA LYS A 255 12.38 28.06 3.87
C LYS A 255 13.55 27.21 3.40
N ASN A 256 13.99 26.28 4.25
CA ASN A 256 14.85 25.19 3.81
C ASN A 256 13.99 24.17 3.06
N VAL A 257 14.30 23.91 1.80
CA VAL A 257 13.52 23.04 0.90
C VAL A 257 14.42 22.02 0.24
N CYS A 258 14.10 20.74 0.44
CA CYS A 258 14.73 19.61 -0.25
C CYS A 258 13.76 18.97 -1.24
N ILE A 259 14.07 18.96 -2.54
CA ILE A 259 13.24 18.37 -3.59
C ILE A 259 13.94 17.14 -4.17
N LEU A 260 13.32 16.00 -4.02
CA LEU A 260 13.83 14.72 -4.49
C LEU A 260 12.99 14.15 -5.63
N ASN A 261 13.62 13.39 -6.51
CA ASN A 261 12.96 12.47 -7.42
C ASN A 261 12.43 11.26 -6.67
N TYR A 262 12.15 10.16 -7.39
CA TYR A 262 11.97 8.86 -6.80
C TYR A 262 13.22 8.51 -5.95
N THR A 263 12.98 8.09 -4.72
CA THR A 263 14.03 7.65 -3.79
C THR A 263 13.58 6.39 -3.07
N ASP A 264 14.52 5.55 -2.73
CA ASP A 264 14.35 4.36 -1.88
C ASP A 264 14.56 4.64 -0.37
N LYS A 265 14.89 5.91 -0.03
CA LYS A 265 15.18 6.37 1.35
C LYS A 265 13.97 7.01 2.03
N ILE A 266 12.75 6.60 1.66
CA ILE A 266 11.49 7.15 2.25
C ILE A 266 11.41 6.88 3.75
N ASP A 267 11.88 5.73 4.21
CA ASP A 267 11.96 5.35 5.61
C ASP A 267 12.78 6.34 6.45
N LYS A 268 13.93 6.80 5.92
CA LYS A 268 14.78 7.83 6.54
C LYS A 268 14.10 9.19 6.54
N LEU A 269 13.48 9.57 5.43
CA LEU A 269 12.75 10.83 5.34
C LEU A 269 11.55 10.88 6.29
N MET A 270 10.82 9.77 6.44
CA MET A 270 9.74 9.66 7.43
C MET A 270 10.27 9.75 8.87
N GLU A 271 11.46 9.20 9.16
CA GLU A 271 12.09 9.24 10.49
C GLU A 271 12.36 10.67 10.97
N ILE A 272 12.81 11.54 10.08
CA ILE A 272 13.15 12.94 10.43
C ILE A 272 11.97 13.89 10.31
N SER A 273 10.83 13.43 9.78
CA SER A 273 9.66 14.26 9.55
C SER A 273 8.74 14.30 10.76
N ASP A 274 8.09 15.42 10.99
CA ASP A 274 7.07 15.57 12.03
C ASP A 274 5.67 15.30 11.47
N PHE A 275 5.49 15.52 10.15
CA PHE A 275 4.23 15.30 9.43
C PHE A 275 4.50 14.79 8.03
N VAL A 276 3.65 13.88 7.56
CA VAL A 276 3.59 13.52 6.14
C VAL A 276 2.33 14.07 5.51
N ILE A 277 2.49 14.79 4.40
CA ILE A 277 1.38 15.30 3.59
C ILE A 277 1.31 14.44 2.33
N THR A 278 0.28 13.60 2.24
CA THR A 278 0.22 12.58 1.22
C THR A 278 -1.22 12.17 0.87
N LYS A 279 -1.37 11.47 -0.25
CA LYS A 279 -2.59 10.70 -0.52
C LYS A 279 -2.64 9.49 0.42
N PRO A 280 -3.81 9.09 0.90
CA PRO A 280 -3.95 7.99 1.85
C PRO A 280 -3.91 6.61 1.16
N GLY A 281 -2.89 6.34 0.33
CA GLY A 281 -2.66 5.02 -0.26
C GLY A 281 -2.23 4.01 0.79
N GLY A 282 -2.80 2.81 0.78
CA GLY A 282 -2.70 1.86 1.89
C GLY A 282 -1.27 1.52 2.32
N LEU A 283 -0.33 1.31 1.38
CA LEU A 283 1.06 1.04 1.74
C LEU A 283 1.71 2.26 2.44
N THR A 284 1.53 3.48 1.90
CA THR A 284 2.06 4.70 2.52
C THR A 284 1.46 4.93 3.91
N VAL A 285 0.18 4.60 4.09
CA VAL A 285 -0.47 4.63 5.40
C VAL A 285 0.22 3.65 6.36
N ALA A 286 0.40 2.39 5.98
CA ALA A 286 1.07 1.40 6.82
C ALA A 286 2.51 1.80 7.18
N GLU A 287 3.27 2.35 6.24
CA GLU A 287 4.62 2.90 6.44
C GLU A 287 4.61 4.07 7.43
N SER A 288 3.66 5.01 7.29
CA SER A 288 3.51 6.17 8.18
C SER A 288 3.11 5.75 9.60
N LEU A 289 2.17 4.80 9.73
CA LEU A 289 1.78 4.26 11.03
C LEU A 289 2.95 3.57 11.74
N ALA A 290 3.77 2.80 11.02
CA ALA A 290 4.96 2.13 11.54
C ALA A 290 5.99 3.14 12.06
N LYS A 291 6.12 4.29 11.39
CA LYS A 291 6.97 5.42 11.82
C LYS A 291 6.29 6.36 12.83
N ARG A 292 5.07 6.06 13.27
CA ARG A 292 4.26 6.90 14.16
C ARG A 292 4.15 8.35 13.66
N LEU A 293 4.07 8.52 12.34
CA LEU A 293 4.11 9.81 11.67
C LEU A 293 2.68 10.32 11.41
N PRO A 294 2.26 11.45 11.98
CA PRO A 294 0.97 12.07 11.73
C PRO A 294 0.74 12.35 10.25
N ILE A 295 -0.46 12.01 9.75
CA ILE A 295 -0.79 12.06 8.32
C ILE A 295 -1.67 13.29 8.04
N CYS A 296 -1.26 14.12 7.07
CA CYS A 296 -2.07 15.20 6.52
C CYS A 296 -2.57 14.75 5.14
N ILE A 297 -3.86 14.54 5.01
CA ILE A 297 -4.45 13.94 3.81
C ILE A 297 -4.68 14.99 2.74
N ILE A 298 -4.21 14.69 1.53
CA ILE A 298 -4.46 15.46 0.31
C ILE A 298 -5.02 14.58 -0.79
N SER A 299 -5.92 15.12 -1.60
CA SER A 299 -6.35 14.56 -2.90
C SER A 299 -6.52 13.02 -2.89
N PRO A 300 -7.35 12.44 -2.01
CA PRO A 300 -7.62 11.01 -2.05
C PRO A 300 -8.21 10.63 -3.41
N ILE A 301 -7.85 9.47 -3.93
CA ILE A 301 -8.50 8.92 -5.12
C ILE A 301 -9.96 8.63 -4.76
N PRO A 302 -10.94 9.19 -5.53
CA PRO A 302 -12.34 9.04 -5.22
C PRO A 302 -12.73 7.57 -5.01
N ARG A 303 -13.45 7.30 -3.94
CA ARG A 303 -13.98 6.01 -3.51
C ARG A 303 -12.94 5.00 -3.01
N GLN A 304 -11.82 4.84 -3.69
CA GLN A 304 -10.78 3.89 -3.27
C GLN A 304 -10.01 4.42 -2.05
N GLU A 305 -9.38 5.60 -2.18
CA GLU A 305 -8.59 6.18 -1.09
C GLU A 305 -9.45 6.99 -0.10
N GLU A 306 -10.70 7.34 -0.45
CA GLU A 306 -11.64 7.98 0.48
C GLU A 306 -11.91 7.08 1.70
N LYS A 307 -12.10 5.77 1.50
CA LYS A 307 -12.28 4.81 2.61
C LYS A 307 -11.03 4.71 3.51
N ASN A 308 -9.84 4.75 2.92
CA ASN A 308 -8.59 4.82 3.69
C ASN A 308 -8.53 6.14 4.48
N SER A 309 -8.97 7.26 3.86
CA SER A 309 -9.06 8.57 4.51
C SER A 309 -10.01 8.54 5.70
N ASP A 310 -11.22 8.01 5.51
CA ASP A 310 -12.24 7.92 6.55
C ASP A 310 -11.76 7.08 7.75
N PHE A 311 -11.10 5.94 7.47
CA PHE A 311 -10.46 5.12 8.51
C PHE A 311 -9.49 5.95 9.35
N LEU A 312 -8.55 6.65 8.70
CA LEU A 312 -7.51 7.42 9.38
C LEU A 312 -8.07 8.60 10.18
N LEU A 313 -9.04 9.31 9.62
CA LEU A 313 -9.70 10.45 10.29
C LEU A 313 -10.50 9.98 11.50
N ASN A 314 -11.28 8.90 11.37
CA ASN A 314 -12.07 8.32 12.45
C ASN A 314 -11.18 7.78 13.59
N CYS A 315 -10.01 7.24 13.26
CA CYS A 315 -9.03 6.80 14.27
C CYS A 315 -8.24 7.96 14.89
N GLY A 316 -8.36 9.18 14.36
CA GLY A 316 -7.67 10.36 14.90
C GLY A 316 -6.16 10.40 14.65
N VAL A 317 -5.66 9.66 13.63
CA VAL A 317 -4.23 9.67 13.23
C VAL A 317 -3.94 10.58 12.04
N ALA A 318 -4.99 11.11 11.43
CA ALA A 318 -4.87 12.00 10.29
C ALA A 318 -5.74 13.24 10.44
N ILE A 319 -5.39 14.25 9.64
CA ILE A 319 -6.19 15.47 9.43
C ILE A 319 -6.25 15.76 7.93
N ASN A 320 -7.34 16.41 7.50
CA ASN A 320 -7.44 16.90 6.12
C ASN A 320 -6.61 18.18 5.97
N PHE A 321 -5.74 18.23 4.96
CA PHE A 321 -4.99 19.45 4.62
C PHE A 321 -5.94 20.59 4.19
N GLY A 322 -7.09 20.25 3.58
CA GLY A 322 -8.15 21.20 3.25
C GLY A 322 -7.71 22.32 2.29
N ASN A 323 -8.66 23.21 1.96
CA ASN A 323 -8.44 24.39 1.11
C ASN A 323 -8.49 25.71 1.92
N GLY A 324 -8.52 25.64 3.25
CA GLY A 324 -8.58 26.80 4.15
C GLY A 324 -7.25 27.58 4.21
N LYS A 325 -7.21 28.62 5.02
CA LYS A 325 -5.98 29.41 5.25
C LYS A 325 -4.89 28.52 5.82
N ILE A 326 -3.68 28.59 5.24
CA ILE A 326 -2.55 27.74 5.64
C ILE A 326 -2.16 27.94 7.11
N ASP A 327 -2.18 29.16 7.62
CA ASP A 327 -1.82 29.42 9.00
C ASP A 327 -2.82 28.82 10.01
N SER A 328 -4.12 28.74 9.65
CA SER A 328 -5.13 28.03 10.47
C SER A 328 -4.84 26.53 10.53
N PHE A 329 -4.44 25.91 9.41
CA PHE A 329 -4.02 24.53 9.37
C PHE A 329 -2.76 24.30 10.20
N LEU A 330 -1.74 25.14 10.04
CA LEU A 330 -0.48 25.02 10.77
C LEU A 330 -0.69 25.23 12.28
N SER A 331 -1.59 26.13 12.69
CA SER A 331 -1.92 26.29 14.11
C SER A 331 -2.51 25.03 14.72
N GLN A 332 -3.33 24.27 14.00
CA GLN A 332 -3.91 23.03 14.50
C GLN A 332 -2.88 21.94 14.82
N ILE A 333 -1.72 21.98 14.16
CA ILE A 333 -0.71 20.92 14.26
C ILE A 333 0.61 21.39 14.90
N MET A 334 1.05 22.62 14.68
CA MET A 334 2.30 23.12 15.26
C MET A 334 2.09 23.71 16.67
N ASP A 335 0.93 24.33 16.94
CA ASP A 335 0.64 24.95 18.25
C ASP A 335 -0.10 23.98 19.20
N ASN A 336 -0.57 22.84 18.72
CA ASN A 336 -1.30 21.85 19.53
C ASN A 336 -0.49 20.55 19.71
N ARG A 337 0.53 20.64 20.56
CA ARG A 337 1.42 19.50 20.86
C ARG A 337 0.65 18.29 21.37
N ALA A 338 -0.33 18.48 22.26
CA ALA A 338 -1.12 17.37 22.80
C ALA A 338 -1.86 16.59 21.71
N LYS A 339 -2.40 17.29 20.70
CA LYS A 339 -3.05 16.65 19.53
C LYS A 339 -2.05 15.83 18.74
N VAL A 340 -0.87 16.37 18.46
CA VAL A 340 0.17 15.67 17.70
C VAL A 340 0.69 14.44 18.44
N ASP A 341 0.92 14.56 19.75
CA ASP A 341 1.35 13.44 20.60
C ASP A 341 0.28 12.34 20.64
N SER A 342 -1.00 12.72 20.72
CA SER A 342 -2.12 11.77 20.59
C SER A 342 -2.11 11.07 19.24
N MET A 343 -1.94 11.79 18.13
CA MET A 343 -1.86 11.21 16.79
C MET A 343 -0.70 10.20 16.69
N LYS A 344 0.48 10.54 17.19
CA LYS A 344 1.66 9.65 17.23
C LYS A 344 1.40 8.39 18.04
N LYS A 345 0.76 8.53 19.21
CA LYS A 345 0.40 7.40 20.08
C LYS A 345 -0.57 6.44 19.38
N VAL A 346 -1.65 6.99 18.80
CA VAL A 346 -2.66 6.18 18.10
C VAL A 346 -2.06 5.54 16.85
N ALA A 347 -1.19 6.24 16.09
CA ALA A 347 -0.48 5.64 14.97
C ALA A 347 0.33 4.41 15.40
N GLY A 348 1.02 4.47 16.55
CA GLY A 348 1.74 3.33 17.10
C GLY A 348 0.83 2.15 17.50
N VAL A 349 -0.38 2.42 17.98
CA VAL A 349 -1.37 1.36 18.31
C VAL A 349 -1.92 0.69 17.04
N LEU A 350 -2.18 1.47 15.99
CA LEU A 350 -2.70 0.97 14.72
C LEU A 350 -1.64 0.28 13.86
N ALA A 351 -0.37 0.52 14.12
CA ALA A 351 0.72 -0.10 13.39
C ALA A 351 0.73 -1.62 13.59
N LYS A 352 1.10 -2.35 12.54
CA LYS A 352 1.27 -3.81 12.56
C LYS A 352 2.74 -4.19 12.26
N PRO A 353 3.66 -3.95 13.20
CA PRO A 353 5.10 -4.14 12.96
C PRO A 353 5.47 -5.59 12.68
N ASN A 354 4.67 -6.55 13.15
CA ASN A 354 4.91 -7.97 12.96
C ASN A 354 4.26 -8.55 11.69
N ALA A 355 3.62 -7.72 10.83
CA ALA A 355 2.87 -8.18 9.67
C ALA A 355 3.63 -9.20 8.80
N LEU A 356 4.90 -8.96 8.51
CA LEU A 356 5.73 -9.89 7.71
C LEU A 356 5.88 -11.26 8.39
N LYS A 357 6.20 -11.28 9.69
CA LYS A 357 6.37 -12.50 10.50
C LYS A 357 5.06 -13.27 10.61
N ASP A 358 3.97 -12.56 10.92
CA ASP A 358 2.68 -13.19 11.16
C ASP A 358 2.07 -13.76 9.90
N ILE A 359 2.23 -13.06 8.75
CA ILE A 359 1.81 -13.56 7.44
C ILE A 359 2.66 -14.78 7.05
N TYR A 360 3.96 -14.76 7.26
CA TYR A 360 4.83 -15.91 7.01
C TYR A 360 4.39 -17.14 7.83
N ASN A 361 4.10 -16.96 9.12
CA ASN A 361 3.63 -18.04 10.00
C ASN A 361 2.28 -18.59 9.52
N LEU A 362 1.35 -17.74 9.09
CA LEU A 362 0.09 -18.15 8.49
C LEU A 362 0.31 -18.98 7.21
N MET A 363 1.23 -18.55 6.34
CA MET A 363 1.58 -19.29 5.13
C MET A 363 2.11 -20.69 5.45
N CYS A 364 3.05 -20.79 6.40
CA CYS A 364 3.60 -22.08 6.85
C CYS A 364 2.51 -23.01 7.38
N LYS A 365 1.59 -22.49 8.21
CA LYS A 365 0.45 -23.23 8.73
C LYS A 365 -0.44 -23.78 7.60
N LEU A 366 -0.84 -22.92 6.66
CA LEU A 366 -1.72 -23.32 5.56
C LEU A 366 -1.08 -24.37 4.65
N ILE A 367 0.22 -24.26 4.38
CA ILE A 367 0.97 -25.26 3.60
C ILE A 367 0.98 -26.60 4.34
N LYS A 368 1.27 -26.61 5.65
CA LYS A 368 1.28 -27.81 6.50
C LYS A 368 -0.09 -28.48 6.52
N ASP A 369 -1.15 -27.70 6.79
CA ASP A 369 -2.53 -28.20 6.86
C ASP A 369 -2.99 -28.80 5.50
N ASN A 370 -2.60 -28.18 4.39
CA ASN A 370 -2.91 -28.69 3.07
C ASN A 370 -2.17 -30.00 2.75
N LYS A 371 -0.89 -30.13 3.15
CA LYS A 371 -0.13 -31.38 2.97
C LYS A 371 -0.73 -32.53 3.78
N LEU A 372 -1.15 -32.26 5.01
CA LEU A 372 -1.83 -33.27 5.85
C LEU A 372 -3.16 -33.73 5.24
N LYS A 373 -3.98 -32.82 4.73
CA LYS A 373 -5.24 -33.17 4.04
C LYS A 373 -5.03 -34.03 2.79
N ARG A 374 -3.85 -33.94 2.16
CA ARG A 374 -3.49 -34.71 0.97
C ARG A 374 -2.81 -36.05 1.27
N GLY A 375 -2.59 -36.37 2.54
CA GLY A 375 -1.91 -37.60 2.95
C GLY A 375 -0.41 -37.63 2.63
N VAL A 376 0.20 -36.46 2.37
CA VAL A 376 1.65 -36.35 2.17
C VAL A 376 2.32 -36.26 3.52
N ASN A 377 3.08 -37.28 3.93
CA ASN A 377 3.86 -37.24 5.16
C ASN A 377 4.85 -36.05 5.13
N CYS A 378 4.74 -35.18 6.12
CA CYS A 378 5.66 -34.09 6.32
C CYS A 378 6.83 -34.56 7.20
N ASP A 379 7.89 -35.09 6.63
CA ASP A 379 9.21 -35.12 7.28
C ASP A 379 9.77 -33.69 7.24
N ILE A 380 9.38 -32.88 8.22
CA ILE A 380 9.99 -31.59 8.46
C ILE A 380 10.93 -31.76 9.65
N SER A 381 12.18 -32.15 9.33
CA SER A 381 13.33 -31.90 10.21
C SER A 381 13.70 -30.41 10.10
N HIS A 382 13.01 -29.55 10.79
CA HIS A 382 13.47 -28.20 11.08
C HIS A 382 13.43 -27.99 12.59
N GLY A 383 14.63 -27.75 13.12
CA GLY A 383 14.88 -27.59 14.53
C GLY A 383 13.97 -26.55 15.18
N ASP A 384 13.58 -26.88 16.37
CA ASP A 384 12.92 -26.02 17.34
C ASP A 384 13.73 -24.73 17.56
N ASN A 385 13.38 -23.69 16.82
CA ASN A 385 13.77 -22.30 17.10
C ASN A 385 12.58 -21.38 16.83
N CYS A 386 11.46 -21.66 17.52
CA CYS A 386 10.37 -20.73 17.73
C CYS A 386 10.23 -20.50 19.24
N VAL A 387 11.03 -19.57 19.77
CA VAL A 387 10.78 -18.87 21.02
C VAL A 387 10.75 -17.40 20.76
#